data_a589641760a244cea30af190f61bc86b
#
_entry.id   a589641760a244cea30af190f61bc86b
#
_cell.length_a   1.000
_cell.length_b   1.000
_cell.length_c   1.000
_cell.angle_alpha   90.00
_cell.angle_beta   90.00
_cell.angle_gamma   90.00
#
_symmetry.space_group_name_H-M   'P 1'
#
loop_
_entity.id
_entity.type
_entity.pdbx_description
1 polymer ?
#
loop_
_entity_poly.entity_id
_entity_poly.type
_entity_poly.pdbx_seq_one_letter_code
_entity_poly.pdbx_strand_id
1 'polypeptide(L)'
;MLKQGVVRFHYSLHVFIYRIIYKFYHIMIEIEKLCNVTTFQGNAPFEEASTTPTNGEDGSGDPTPPTRKKKPNSRKEKPNCDDFIDAKSKTSIKDLKVGDTIFATINSSIKDKEGKSIRVNPTGSFLVVAVDKNVTKGEYKFTLRSESGTEYKTSKSGIQLRIYSDLQSKLEKLKKAMEEAEKQEEERKKKEEEKRKAEEEFKAKAIDFAKLEPEEKLLKTIESGVTNIWMVGPAGCGKSTIARNVAKQLNLPYLCISCGIGTSATEFVGYKYPERESTKFSEYYNKPSVILIDEFTALDPAVAQVCNAALANGEIETTTGLVHRHPECIIIATSNTFGNGADRQYVANNQLDASTIDRFVGGIIDVNYSDKFESQYDEEVVSYVNTLRRIIKDEQLRRIASTRMIQAGHTMKNNYFADWKDRLIINWSDNEKRIVYDHLNNSLSINNQYQKYAA
;
A
#
# COMPACT_ATOMS: atom_id res chain seq x y z
N MET A 1 0.46 -6.95 -11.42
CA MET A 1 1.01 -5.65 -10.96
C MET A 1 2.21 -5.73 -10.00
N LEU A 2 2.48 -6.84 -9.32
CA LEU A 2 3.61 -6.99 -8.40
C LEU A 2 5.00 -7.19 -9.06
N LYS A 3 5.07 -7.66 -10.29
CA LYS A 3 6.36 -7.86 -11.00
C LYS A 3 7.00 -6.57 -11.55
N GLN A 4 6.24 -5.51 -11.79
CA GLN A 4 6.77 -4.23 -12.29
C GLN A 4 7.35 -3.33 -11.20
N GLY A 5 6.96 -3.50 -9.93
CA GLY A 5 7.50 -2.75 -8.79
C GLY A 5 8.92 -3.18 -8.41
N VAL A 6 9.21 -4.47 -8.46
CA VAL A 6 10.52 -5.04 -8.09
C VAL A 6 11.60 -4.68 -9.10
N VAL A 7 11.27 -4.64 -10.40
CA VAL A 7 12.22 -4.26 -11.47
C VAL A 7 12.59 -2.78 -11.40
N ARG A 8 11.66 -1.88 -11.06
CA ARG A 8 11.95 -0.45 -10.88
C ARG A 8 12.83 -0.17 -9.65
N PHE A 9 12.73 -0.96 -8.59
CA PHE A 9 13.53 -0.80 -7.38
C PHE A 9 14.99 -1.25 -7.61
N HIS A 10 15.21 -2.34 -8.32
CA HIS A 10 16.56 -2.79 -8.71
C HIS A 10 17.25 -1.78 -9.63
N TYR A 11 16.54 -1.16 -10.57
CA TYR A 11 17.11 -0.16 -11.48
C TYR A 11 17.55 1.11 -10.74
N SER A 12 16.81 1.56 -9.73
CA SER A 12 17.15 2.73 -8.93
C SER A 12 18.39 2.49 -8.05
N LEU A 13 18.54 1.29 -7.48
CA LEU A 13 19.67 0.92 -6.63
C LEU A 13 20.96 0.77 -7.47
N HIS A 14 20.88 0.14 -8.64
CA HIS A 14 22.02 0.04 -9.56
C HIS A 14 22.49 1.41 -10.07
N VAL A 15 21.59 2.32 -10.39
CA VAL A 15 21.93 3.68 -10.82
C VAL A 15 22.55 4.48 -9.66
N PHE A 16 22.12 4.27 -8.43
CA PHE A 16 22.70 4.94 -7.25
C PHE A 16 24.10 4.39 -6.93
N ILE A 17 24.28 3.08 -6.97
CA ILE A 17 25.59 2.42 -6.78
C ILE A 17 26.54 2.83 -7.92
N TYR A 18 26.04 2.86 -9.18
CA TYR A 18 26.83 3.30 -10.33
C TYR A 18 27.27 4.78 -10.22
N ARG A 19 26.40 5.66 -9.68
CA ARG A 19 26.75 7.06 -9.40
C ARG A 19 27.79 7.21 -8.29
N ILE A 20 27.76 6.36 -7.27
CA ILE A 20 28.74 6.36 -6.19
C ILE A 20 30.08 5.81 -6.73
N ILE A 21 30.07 4.69 -7.45
CA ILE A 21 31.26 4.10 -8.06
C ILE A 21 31.84 5.07 -9.11
N TYR A 22 31.03 5.73 -9.91
CA TYR A 22 31.48 6.73 -10.89
C TYR A 22 32.08 7.97 -10.22
N LYS A 23 31.50 8.46 -9.14
CA LYS A 23 32.11 9.52 -8.32
C LYS A 23 33.42 9.06 -7.67
N PHE A 24 33.45 7.82 -7.17
CA PHE A 24 34.67 7.24 -6.58
C PHE A 24 35.78 7.06 -7.64
N TYR A 25 35.41 6.59 -8.82
CA TYR A 25 36.34 6.45 -9.95
C TYR A 25 36.87 7.81 -10.42
N HIS A 26 36.04 8.84 -10.46
CA HIS A 26 36.46 10.21 -10.78
C HIS A 26 37.37 10.81 -9.68
N ILE A 27 37.07 10.54 -8.42
CA ILE A 27 37.92 10.97 -7.30
C ILE A 27 39.24 10.21 -7.31
N MET A 28 39.23 8.91 -7.59
CA MET A 28 40.45 8.12 -7.76
C MET A 28 41.30 8.60 -8.95
N ILE A 29 40.68 8.92 -10.06
CA ILE A 29 41.37 9.49 -11.22
C ILE A 29 41.91 10.88 -10.91
N GLU A 30 41.23 11.71 -10.13
CA GLU A 30 41.73 12.98 -9.68
C GLU A 30 42.87 12.80 -8.65
N ILE A 31 42.82 11.83 -7.77
CA ILE A 31 43.89 11.46 -6.84
C ILE A 31 45.08 10.86 -7.62
N GLU A 32 44.85 9.98 -8.62
CA GLU A 32 45.91 9.49 -9.50
C GLU A 32 46.49 10.58 -10.38
N LYS A 33 45.72 11.53 -10.89
CA LYS A 33 46.23 12.72 -11.57
C LYS A 33 47.01 13.64 -10.62
N LEU A 34 46.77 13.59 -9.33
CA LEU A 34 47.50 14.32 -8.30
C LEU A 34 48.73 13.56 -7.83
N CYS A 35 48.75 12.23 -7.97
CA CYS A 35 49.87 11.39 -7.48
C CYS A 35 50.79 10.84 -8.58
N ASN A 36 50.38 10.76 -9.85
CA ASN A 36 51.19 10.13 -10.90
C ASN A 36 51.15 10.90 -12.23
N VAL A 37 52.28 11.41 -12.60
CA VAL A 37 52.68 11.72 -13.96
C VAL A 37 53.48 10.53 -14.46
N THR A 38 52.81 9.48 -15.01
CA THR A 38 53.44 8.57 -15.98
C THR A 38 52.39 7.86 -16.81
N THR A 39 52.38 8.23 -18.07
CA THR A 39 51.99 7.47 -19.29
C THR A 39 51.27 6.14 -19.18
N PHE A 40 50.05 6.10 -19.71
CA PHE A 40 49.59 4.91 -20.41
C PHE A 40 48.83 5.30 -21.69
N GLN A 41 49.38 4.94 -22.85
CA GLN A 41 48.68 4.88 -24.12
C GLN A 41 47.95 3.53 -24.18
N GLY A 42 46.68 3.56 -24.47
CA GLY A 42 45.89 2.36 -24.72
C GLY A 42 44.62 2.72 -25.49
N ASN A 43 44.63 2.48 -26.80
CA ASN A 43 43.50 2.59 -27.71
C ASN A 43 42.45 1.52 -27.43
N ALA A 44 41.18 1.89 -27.39
CA ALA A 44 40.08 1.04 -27.83
C ALA A 44 38.87 1.89 -28.23
N PRO A 45 38.17 1.52 -29.30
CA PRO A 45 37.14 2.35 -29.93
C PRO A 45 35.76 2.08 -29.34
N PHE A 46 34.97 3.13 -29.22
CA PHE A 46 33.53 3.02 -28.95
C PHE A 46 32.79 3.37 -30.24
N GLU A 47 32.02 2.42 -30.75
CA GLU A 47 31.07 2.61 -31.82
C GLU A 47 29.83 3.38 -31.33
N GLU A 48 29.48 4.40 -32.07
CA GLU A 48 28.20 5.12 -31.96
C GLU A 48 27.09 4.33 -32.65
N ALA A 49 26.01 4.06 -31.98
CA ALA A 49 24.76 3.61 -32.54
C ALA A 49 23.76 4.78 -32.59
N SER A 50 23.54 5.28 -33.78
CA SER A 50 22.49 6.22 -34.13
C SER A 50 21.15 5.50 -34.34
N THR A 51 20.07 5.95 -33.71
CA THR A 51 18.72 5.70 -34.23
C THR A 51 17.84 6.93 -34.04
N THR A 52 17.43 7.47 -35.14
CA THR A 52 16.39 8.48 -35.31
C THR A 52 14.99 7.90 -35.13
N PRO A 53 14.02 8.64 -34.57
CA PRO A 53 12.62 8.26 -34.63
C PRO A 53 11.90 8.98 -35.78
N THR A 54 11.09 8.20 -36.47
CA THR A 54 10.15 8.64 -37.49
C THR A 54 8.83 9.14 -36.89
N ASN A 55 8.28 10.17 -37.51
CA ASN A 55 6.99 10.81 -37.30
C ASN A 55 5.78 9.92 -37.62
N GLY A 56 4.69 10.15 -36.91
CA GLY A 56 3.33 9.75 -37.26
C GLY A 56 2.32 10.74 -36.65
N GLU A 57 1.65 11.46 -37.52
CA GLU A 57 0.58 12.45 -37.26
C GLU A 57 -0.75 11.77 -36.90
N ASP A 58 -1.57 12.41 -36.08
CA ASP A 58 -2.94 12.90 -36.28
C ASP A 58 -3.71 12.96 -34.96
N GLY A 59 -4.27 14.09 -34.61
CA GLY A 59 -5.63 14.50 -34.79
C GLY A 59 -6.31 14.96 -33.50
N SER A 60 -6.53 16.27 -33.38
CA SER A 60 -7.69 16.99 -32.82
C SER A 60 -8.05 16.94 -31.33
N GLY A 61 -8.20 18.12 -30.74
CA GLY A 61 -9.12 18.39 -29.64
C GLY A 61 -8.54 19.19 -28.46
N ASP A 62 -8.62 20.50 -28.58
CA ASP A 62 -8.37 21.51 -27.54
C ASP A 62 -9.37 21.39 -26.37
N PRO A 63 -8.98 21.59 -25.11
CA PRO A 63 -9.21 22.92 -24.52
C PRO A 63 -8.05 23.43 -23.63
N THR A 64 -7.88 24.72 -23.69
CA THR A 64 -7.00 25.65 -22.97
C THR A 64 -6.70 25.32 -21.50
N PRO A 65 -5.41 25.37 -21.09
CA PRO A 65 -5.02 25.30 -19.68
C PRO A 65 -4.87 26.70 -19.04
N PRO A 66 -5.07 26.80 -17.72
CA PRO A 66 -4.96 28.06 -16.99
C PRO A 66 -3.51 28.54 -16.84
N THR A 67 -3.37 29.85 -16.89
CA THR A 67 -2.15 30.64 -16.79
C THR A 67 -1.21 30.24 -15.64
N ARG A 68 -0.01 29.80 -16.01
CA ARG A 68 1.10 29.49 -15.12
C ARG A 68 1.80 30.78 -14.66
N LYS A 69 1.74 31.08 -13.37
CA LYS A 69 2.59 32.11 -12.75
C LYS A 69 4.06 31.72 -12.87
N LYS A 70 4.87 32.60 -13.46
CA LYS A 70 6.32 32.45 -13.61
C LYS A 70 6.98 32.39 -12.23
N LYS A 71 7.64 31.29 -11.91
CA LYS A 71 8.63 31.22 -10.81
C LYS A 71 9.91 31.93 -11.27
N PRO A 72 10.64 32.63 -10.36
CA PRO A 72 11.88 33.29 -10.72
C PRO A 72 12.96 32.27 -11.08
N ASN A 73 13.65 32.56 -12.16
CA ASN A 73 14.80 31.82 -12.70
C ASN A 73 15.95 31.87 -11.68
N SER A 74 16.14 30.82 -10.90
CA SER A 74 17.44 30.61 -10.22
C SER A 74 18.41 30.06 -11.27
N ARG A 75 19.22 30.92 -11.86
CA ARG A 75 20.44 30.53 -12.56
C ARG A 75 21.27 29.73 -11.55
N LYS A 76 21.44 28.44 -11.78
CA LYS A 76 22.49 27.67 -11.15
C LYS A 76 23.80 28.21 -11.72
N GLU A 77 24.50 29.02 -10.94
CA GLU A 77 25.88 29.39 -11.20
C GLU A 77 26.69 28.10 -11.30
N LYS A 78 27.42 27.97 -12.40
CA LYS A 78 28.46 26.95 -12.53
C LYS A 78 29.48 27.24 -11.42
N PRO A 79 29.96 26.24 -10.67
CA PRO A 79 31.03 26.48 -9.70
C PRO A 79 32.22 27.05 -10.48
N ASN A 80 32.59 28.29 -10.13
CA ASN A 80 33.75 28.95 -10.66
C ASN A 80 34.97 28.21 -10.12
N CYS A 81 35.90 27.82 -10.98
CA CYS A 81 37.14 27.16 -10.57
C CYS A 81 38.03 28.03 -9.68
N ASP A 82 37.66 29.30 -9.47
CA ASP A 82 38.41 30.26 -8.68
C ASP A 82 38.11 30.22 -7.17
N ASP A 83 37.07 29.50 -6.72
CA ASP A 83 36.71 29.32 -5.32
C ASP A 83 37.68 28.41 -4.52
N PHE A 84 38.79 27.99 -5.14
CA PHE A 84 39.82 27.20 -4.49
C PHE A 84 41.01 28.02 -3.95
N ILE A 85 40.92 29.34 -3.96
CA ILE A 85 41.93 30.21 -3.49
C ILE A 85 41.40 31.11 -2.38
N ASP A 86 41.28 30.56 -1.18
CA ASP A 86 41.36 31.36 0.03
C ASP A 86 42.52 30.85 0.90
N ALA A 87 43.71 31.17 0.45
CA ALA A 87 44.90 30.85 1.17
C ALA A 87 45.22 31.98 2.15
N LYS A 88 44.59 31.98 3.28
CA LYS A 88 45.16 32.57 4.50
C LYS A 88 46.19 31.59 5.08
N SER A 89 47.15 31.15 4.30
CA SER A 89 48.36 30.56 4.87
C SER A 89 49.21 31.71 5.39
N LYS A 90 49.52 31.69 6.68
CA LYS A 90 50.41 32.65 7.32
C LYS A 90 51.84 32.60 6.77
N THR A 91 52.16 31.68 5.87
CA THR A 91 53.50 31.50 5.30
C THR A 91 53.57 32.25 3.98
N SER A 92 54.20 33.38 3.97
CA SER A 92 54.50 34.11 2.74
C SER A 92 55.56 33.33 1.94
N ILE A 93 55.42 33.27 0.60
CA ILE A 93 56.44 32.67 -0.27
C ILE A 93 57.84 33.31 0.00
N LYS A 94 57.89 34.51 0.50
CA LYS A 94 59.14 35.22 0.87
C LYS A 94 59.81 34.56 2.06
N ASP A 95 59.10 33.84 2.90
CA ASP A 95 59.64 33.32 4.18
C ASP A 95 60.07 31.84 4.04
N LEU A 96 59.94 31.26 2.83
CA LEU A 96 60.41 29.91 2.54
C LEU A 96 61.95 29.80 2.72
N LYS A 97 62.35 28.73 3.38
CA LYS A 97 63.74 28.36 3.63
C LYS A 97 64.11 27.05 2.93
N VAL A 98 65.43 26.89 2.76
CA VAL A 98 65.94 25.58 2.26
C VAL A 98 65.64 24.54 3.31
N GLY A 99 65.07 23.40 2.83
CA GLY A 99 64.56 22.29 3.67
C GLY A 99 63.06 22.31 3.91
N ASP A 100 62.36 23.43 3.59
CA ASP A 100 60.89 23.45 3.69
C ASP A 100 60.25 22.56 2.64
N THR A 101 59.22 21.83 3.03
CA THR A 101 58.37 21.08 2.08
C THR A 101 57.08 21.86 1.86
N ILE A 102 56.78 22.14 0.60
CA ILE A 102 55.59 22.90 0.23
C ILE A 102 54.74 22.08 -0.72
N PHE A 103 53.40 22.20 -0.61
CA PHE A 103 52.48 21.72 -1.59
C PHE A 103 52.05 22.89 -2.48
N ALA A 104 52.42 22.82 -3.73
CA ALA A 104 52.28 23.96 -4.63
C ALA A 104 52.06 23.52 -6.09
N THR A 105 51.46 24.43 -6.89
CA THR A 105 51.57 24.38 -8.35
C THR A 105 52.71 25.29 -8.76
N ILE A 106 53.68 24.80 -9.56
CA ILE A 106 54.85 25.50 -9.95
C ILE A 106 54.78 25.84 -11.45
N ASN A 107 54.99 27.08 -11.79
CA ASN A 107 55.19 27.48 -13.19
C ASN A 107 56.69 27.54 -13.44
N SER A 108 57.22 26.60 -14.19
CA SER A 108 58.65 26.46 -14.45
C SER A 108 58.90 26.05 -15.89
N SER A 109 60.15 26.05 -16.29
CA SER A 109 60.59 25.50 -17.57
C SER A 109 61.72 24.49 -17.35
N ILE A 110 61.64 23.37 -18.01
CA ILE A 110 62.64 22.31 -18.04
C ILE A 110 63.22 22.22 -19.46
N LYS A 111 64.48 21.76 -19.54
CA LYS A 111 65.10 21.47 -20.85
C LYS A 111 64.76 20.04 -21.24
N ASP A 112 64.32 19.83 -22.48
CA ASP A 112 64.15 18.51 -23.06
C ASP A 112 65.48 17.85 -23.43
N LYS A 113 65.43 16.66 -23.98
CA LYS A 113 66.63 15.89 -24.38
C LYS A 113 67.43 16.58 -25.49
N GLU A 114 66.81 17.52 -26.20
CA GLU A 114 67.41 18.31 -27.27
C GLU A 114 67.88 19.70 -26.82
N GLY A 115 67.76 20.00 -25.50
CA GLY A 115 68.15 21.26 -24.88
C GLY A 115 67.17 22.40 -25.06
N LYS A 116 65.97 22.15 -25.64
CA LYS A 116 64.93 23.14 -25.82
C LYS A 116 64.13 23.35 -24.53
N SER A 117 63.79 24.58 -24.21
CA SER A 117 63.07 24.92 -22.99
C SER A 117 61.57 24.68 -23.15
N ILE A 118 60.99 23.79 -22.35
CA ILE A 118 59.57 23.51 -22.31
C ILE A 118 58.96 24.04 -21.02
N ARG A 119 57.83 24.78 -21.11
CA ARG A 119 57.07 25.22 -19.97
C ARG A 119 56.30 24.06 -19.35
N VAL A 120 56.38 23.92 -18.02
CA VAL A 120 55.70 22.88 -17.24
C VAL A 120 55.04 23.50 -16.01
N ASN A 121 53.89 22.97 -15.66
CA ASN A 121 53.12 23.43 -14.49
C ASN A 121 52.80 22.23 -13.54
N PRO A 122 53.84 21.60 -12.93
CA PRO A 122 53.61 20.50 -12.03
C PRO A 122 52.94 20.96 -10.74
N THR A 123 52.01 20.13 -10.22
CA THR A 123 51.37 20.33 -8.91
C THR A 123 51.73 19.15 -8.03
N GLY A 124 52.19 19.39 -6.81
CA GLY A 124 52.57 18.32 -5.88
C GLY A 124 53.35 18.85 -4.69
N SER A 125 53.95 17.91 -3.94
CA SER A 125 54.85 18.20 -2.86
C SER A 125 56.24 18.48 -3.40
N PHE A 126 56.83 19.58 -2.97
CA PHE A 126 58.16 19.99 -3.39
C PHE A 126 59.03 20.37 -2.19
N LEU A 127 60.25 19.88 -2.18
CA LEU A 127 61.28 20.29 -1.22
C LEU A 127 61.99 21.52 -1.75
N VAL A 128 62.11 22.53 -0.94
CA VAL A 128 62.92 23.76 -1.25
C VAL A 128 64.39 23.42 -1.11
N VAL A 129 65.07 23.33 -2.24
CA VAL A 129 66.51 22.94 -2.29
C VAL A 129 67.41 24.16 -2.24
N ALA A 130 67.03 25.26 -2.90
CA ALA A 130 67.81 26.51 -2.88
C ALA A 130 66.86 27.72 -2.97
N VAL A 131 67.28 28.81 -2.31
CA VAL A 131 66.59 30.10 -2.34
C VAL A 131 67.62 31.20 -2.59
N ASP A 132 67.58 31.77 -3.78
CA ASP A 132 68.42 32.91 -4.13
C ASP A 132 67.62 34.19 -3.97
N LYS A 133 68.11 35.07 -3.02
CA LYS A 133 67.47 36.36 -2.71
C LYS A 133 68.31 37.48 -3.21
N ASN A 134 67.81 38.21 -4.20
CA ASN A 134 68.48 39.51 -4.56
C ASN A 134 67.67 40.62 -3.88
N VAL A 135 68.22 41.05 -2.68
CA VAL A 135 67.56 42.01 -1.80
C VAL A 135 67.45 43.40 -2.44
N THR A 136 68.37 43.79 -3.30
CA THR A 136 68.40 45.10 -3.97
C THR A 136 67.34 45.24 -5.06
N LYS A 137 66.93 44.12 -5.72
CA LYS A 137 65.94 44.12 -6.75
C LYS A 137 64.59 43.49 -6.33
N GLY A 138 64.50 42.99 -5.09
CA GLY A 138 63.28 42.32 -4.60
C GLY A 138 62.93 41.01 -5.31
N GLU A 139 63.90 40.45 -6.03
CA GLU A 139 63.70 39.22 -6.79
C GLU A 139 64.09 38.00 -5.94
N TYR A 140 63.16 36.97 -6.01
CA TYR A 140 63.38 35.70 -5.35
C TYR A 140 63.33 34.59 -6.40
N LYS A 141 64.37 33.73 -6.46
CA LYS A 141 64.41 32.53 -7.24
C LYS A 141 64.48 31.31 -6.33
N PHE A 142 63.69 30.33 -6.66
CA PHE A 142 63.59 29.07 -5.91
C PHE A 142 64.00 27.89 -6.79
N THR A 143 64.76 26.97 -6.22
CA THR A 143 64.94 25.64 -6.77
C THR A 143 64.15 24.66 -5.93
N LEU A 144 63.18 23.98 -6.52
CA LEU A 144 62.26 23.10 -5.85
C LEU A 144 62.44 21.70 -6.43
N ARG A 145 62.51 20.65 -5.59
CA ARG A 145 62.68 19.25 -6.01
C ARG A 145 61.40 18.51 -5.72
N SER A 146 60.85 17.83 -6.73
CA SER A 146 59.71 16.95 -6.59
C SER A 146 60.10 15.63 -5.90
N GLU A 147 59.09 14.86 -5.44
CA GLU A 147 59.28 13.52 -4.89
C GLU A 147 59.98 12.57 -5.89
N SER A 148 59.78 12.78 -7.21
CA SER A 148 60.47 12.05 -8.28
C SER A 148 61.92 12.47 -8.48
N GLY A 149 62.43 13.41 -7.70
CA GLY A 149 63.81 13.91 -7.80
C GLY A 149 64.03 15.01 -8.85
N THR A 150 62.98 15.40 -9.60
CA THR A 150 63.13 16.44 -10.66
C THR A 150 63.21 17.82 -10.02
N GLU A 151 64.19 18.62 -10.44
CA GLU A 151 64.37 19.99 -9.96
C GLU A 151 63.76 21.04 -10.90
N TYR A 152 63.02 21.94 -10.30
CA TYR A 152 62.34 23.05 -10.95
C TYR A 152 62.87 24.38 -10.47
N LYS A 153 63.32 25.22 -11.41
CA LYS A 153 63.72 26.58 -11.09
C LYS A 153 62.60 27.55 -11.42
N THR A 154 62.14 28.29 -10.43
CA THR A 154 61.02 29.19 -10.59
C THR A 154 61.22 30.49 -9.82
N SER A 155 60.49 31.53 -10.19
CA SER A 155 60.43 32.79 -9.44
C SER A 155 59.33 32.77 -8.39
N LYS A 156 59.31 33.76 -7.52
CA LYS A 156 58.26 33.94 -6.51
C LYS A 156 56.85 33.92 -7.15
N SER A 157 56.67 34.56 -8.27
CA SER A 157 55.37 34.61 -9.00
C SER A 157 55.01 33.29 -9.67
N GLY A 158 55.93 32.36 -9.79
CA GLY A 158 55.69 31.03 -10.38
C GLY A 158 55.30 29.96 -9.34
N ILE A 159 55.18 30.31 -8.07
CA ILE A 159 54.80 29.38 -6.99
C ILE A 159 53.39 29.75 -6.51
N GLN A 160 52.43 28.86 -6.70
CA GLN A 160 51.10 28.93 -6.09
C GLN A 160 51.03 27.90 -4.95
N LEU A 161 51.17 28.37 -3.71
CA LEU A 161 51.03 27.50 -2.54
C LEU A 161 49.62 26.96 -2.43
N ARG A 162 49.50 25.64 -2.27
CA ARG A 162 48.26 24.98 -1.95
C ARG A 162 48.32 24.43 -0.54
N ILE A 163 47.25 24.64 0.24
CA ILE A 163 47.24 24.26 1.65
C ILE A 163 46.91 22.76 1.74
N TYR A 164 47.88 21.96 2.15
CA TYR A 164 47.73 20.52 2.39
C TYR A 164 46.67 20.21 3.47
N SER A 165 46.49 21.12 4.44
CA SER A 165 45.49 21.03 5.52
C SER A 165 44.05 20.99 5.00
N ASP A 166 43.76 21.68 3.89
CA ASP A 166 42.41 21.69 3.30
C ASP A 166 42.06 20.36 2.65
N LEU A 167 43.03 19.68 2.04
CA LEU A 167 42.83 18.34 1.49
C LEU A 167 42.59 17.30 2.57
N GLN A 168 43.34 17.35 3.69
CA GLN A 168 43.11 16.46 4.82
C GLN A 168 41.74 16.69 5.47
N SER A 169 41.30 17.93 5.66
CA SER A 169 40.00 18.25 6.24
C SER A 169 38.86 17.80 5.35
N LYS A 170 39.01 17.89 4.02
CA LYS A 170 38.04 17.36 3.04
C LYS A 170 37.98 15.83 3.05
N LEU A 171 39.12 15.17 3.19
CA LEU A 171 39.23 13.72 3.25
C LEU A 171 38.62 13.17 4.55
N GLU A 172 38.79 13.83 5.67
CA GLU A 172 38.13 13.50 6.94
C GLU A 172 36.63 13.70 6.88
N LYS A 173 36.15 14.78 6.27
CA LYS A 173 34.71 15.01 6.05
C LYS A 173 34.09 13.92 5.16
N LEU A 174 34.78 13.50 4.10
CA LEU A 174 34.34 12.41 3.23
C LEU A 174 34.31 11.07 3.96
N LYS A 175 35.33 10.75 4.78
CA LYS A 175 35.34 9.54 5.61
C LYS A 175 34.16 9.50 6.59
N LYS A 176 33.90 10.60 7.31
CA LYS A 176 32.73 10.70 8.21
C LYS A 176 31.39 10.54 7.47
N ALA A 177 31.25 11.17 6.30
CA ALA A 177 30.05 11.03 5.49
C ALA A 177 29.84 9.60 4.98
N MET A 178 30.94 8.87 4.69
CA MET A 178 30.85 7.44 4.31
C MET A 178 30.44 6.56 5.48
N GLU A 179 31.03 6.77 6.66
CA GLU A 179 30.67 6.04 7.89
C GLU A 179 29.20 6.28 8.29
N GLU A 180 28.71 7.52 8.13
CA GLU A 180 27.30 7.86 8.36
C GLU A 180 26.38 7.20 7.34
N ALA A 181 26.78 7.16 6.06
CA ALA A 181 26.02 6.50 5.01
C ALA A 181 25.97 4.98 5.20
N GLU A 182 27.06 4.34 5.61
CA GLU A 182 27.12 2.92 5.94
C GLU A 182 26.22 2.59 7.14
N LYS A 183 26.25 3.39 8.21
CA LYS A 183 25.34 3.23 9.35
C LYS A 183 23.87 3.36 8.95
N GLN A 184 23.54 4.36 8.13
CA GLN A 184 22.17 4.52 7.64
C GLN A 184 21.72 3.34 6.75
N GLU A 185 22.61 2.79 5.97
CA GLU A 185 22.31 1.61 5.14
C GLU A 185 22.14 0.35 5.99
N GLU A 186 22.95 0.16 7.03
CA GLU A 186 22.76 -0.94 7.99
C GLU A 186 21.44 -0.83 8.75
N GLU A 187 21.09 0.37 9.23
CA GLU A 187 19.80 0.61 9.89
C GLU A 187 18.62 0.33 8.95
N ARG A 188 18.74 0.74 7.68
CA ARG A 188 17.72 0.45 6.67
C ARG A 188 17.57 -1.04 6.43
N LYS A 189 18.69 -1.78 6.29
CA LYS A 189 18.68 -3.23 6.12
C LYS A 189 18.05 -3.94 7.32
N LYS A 190 18.36 -3.50 8.55
CA LYS A 190 17.72 -4.03 9.76
C LYS A 190 16.21 -3.81 9.77
N LYS A 191 15.76 -2.59 9.45
CA LYS A 191 14.33 -2.27 9.36
C LYS A 191 13.61 -3.05 8.26
N GLU A 192 14.26 -3.26 7.12
CA GLU A 192 13.71 -4.09 6.03
C GLU A 192 13.60 -5.57 6.44
N GLU A 193 14.59 -6.08 7.16
CA GLU A 193 14.57 -7.47 7.67
C GLU A 193 13.52 -7.66 8.76
N GLU A 194 13.39 -6.72 9.70
CA GLU A 194 12.33 -6.72 10.72
C GLU A 194 10.95 -6.68 10.07
N LYS A 195 10.77 -5.83 9.05
CA LYS A 195 9.52 -5.74 8.30
C LYS A 195 9.20 -7.04 7.57
N ARG A 196 10.22 -7.68 6.95
CA ARG A 196 10.04 -8.98 6.30
C ARG A 196 9.64 -10.07 7.28
N LYS A 197 10.31 -10.13 8.45
CA LYS A 197 9.95 -11.09 9.51
C LYS A 197 8.53 -10.87 10.01
N ALA A 198 8.12 -9.60 10.21
CA ALA A 198 6.75 -9.27 10.60
C ALA A 198 5.73 -9.66 9.53
N GLU A 199 6.05 -9.46 8.23
CA GLU A 199 5.19 -9.90 7.13
C GLU A 199 5.09 -11.43 7.03
N GLU A 200 6.18 -12.16 7.27
CA GLU A 200 6.20 -13.64 7.30
C GLU A 200 5.39 -14.17 8.49
N GLU A 201 5.55 -13.56 9.67
CA GLU A 201 4.76 -13.89 10.85
C GLU A 201 3.27 -13.59 10.65
N PHE A 202 2.95 -12.45 10.06
CA PHE A 202 1.57 -12.10 9.70
C PHE A 202 0.97 -13.12 8.73
N LYS A 203 1.71 -13.51 7.68
CA LYS A 203 1.25 -14.52 6.71
C LYS A 203 1.06 -15.90 7.34
N ALA A 204 1.92 -16.28 8.29
CA ALA A 204 1.82 -17.56 8.99
C ALA A 204 0.59 -17.62 9.92
N LYS A 205 0.18 -16.47 10.50
CA LYS A 205 -0.99 -16.34 11.38
C LYS A 205 -2.25 -15.86 10.65
N ALA A 206 -2.15 -15.52 9.37
CA ALA A 206 -3.27 -14.97 8.61
C ALA A 206 -4.41 -15.99 8.51
N ILE A 207 -5.59 -15.54 8.90
CA ILE A 207 -6.84 -16.30 8.78
C ILE A 207 -7.37 -16.10 7.35
N ASP A 208 -7.57 -17.20 6.62
CA ASP A 208 -8.27 -17.15 5.34
C ASP A 208 -9.77 -17.02 5.57
N PHE A 209 -10.21 -15.80 5.77
CA PHE A 209 -11.58 -15.47 6.10
C PHE A 209 -12.60 -15.98 5.05
N ALA A 210 -12.17 -16.11 3.80
CA ALA A 210 -13.05 -16.60 2.73
C ALA A 210 -13.46 -18.06 2.91
N LYS A 211 -12.60 -18.88 3.55
CA LYS A 211 -12.83 -20.30 3.77
C LYS A 211 -13.63 -20.63 5.03
N LEU A 212 -13.83 -19.64 5.91
CA LEU A 212 -14.58 -19.86 7.14
C LEU A 212 -16.08 -19.98 6.87
N GLU A 213 -16.75 -20.82 7.65
CA GLU A 213 -18.20 -20.84 7.72
C GLU A 213 -18.78 -19.52 8.27
N PRO A 214 -20.00 -19.11 7.90
CA PRO A 214 -20.56 -17.82 8.34
C PRO A 214 -20.55 -17.60 9.85
N GLU A 215 -20.78 -18.64 10.63
CA GLU A 215 -20.75 -18.59 12.10
C GLU A 215 -19.32 -18.34 12.63
N GLU A 216 -18.34 -19.01 12.04
CA GLU A 216 -16.92 -18.82 12.38
C GLU A 216 -16.44 -17.42 11.96
N LYS A 217 -16.89 -16.91 10.80
CA LYS A 217 -16.63 -15.53 10.36
C LYS A 217 -17.10 -14.54 11.42
N LEU A 218 -18.34 -14.71 11.89
CA LEU A 218 -18.92 -13.84 12.90
C LEU A 218 -18.12 -13.89 14.22
N LEU A 219 -17.77 -15.08 14.71
CA LEU A 219 -16.97 -15.24 15.92
C LEU A 219 -15.60 -14.58 15.79
N LYS A 220 -14.88 -14.84 14.68
CA LYS A 220 -13.56 -14.25 14.45
C LYS A 220 -13.60 -12.72 14.32
N THR A 221 -14.67 -12.18 13.77
CA THR A 221 -14.89 -10.74 13.70
C THR A 221 -15.07 -10.16 15.11
N ILE A 222 -15.87 -10.81 15.95
CA ILE A 222 -16.07 -10.40 17.35
C ILE A 222 -14.76 -10.52 18.16
N GLU A 223 -14.05 -11.62 18.03
CA GLU A 223 -12.74 -11.85 18.68
C GLU A 223 -11.70 -10.79 18.29
N SER A 224 -11.78 -10.22 17.10
CA SER A 224 -10.91 -9.12 16.66
C SER A 224 -11.24 -7.77 17.32
N GLY A 225 -12.31 -7.68 18.13
CA GLY A 225 -12.75 -6.47 18.81
C GLY A 225 -13.76 -5.63 18.01
N VAL A 226 -14.22 -6.11 16.86
CA VAL A 226 -15.27 -5.44 16.07
C VAL A 226 -16.63 -5.73 16.69
N THR A 227 -17.32 -4.69 17.14
CA THR A 227 -18.61 -4.81 17.84
C THR A 227 -19.82 -4.35 17.02
N ASN A 228 -19.60 -3.66 15.88
CA ASN A 228 -20.64 -3.33 14.90
C ASN A 228 -20.48 -4.25 13.71
N ILE A 229 -21.41 -5.15 13.51
CA ILE A 229 -21.33 -6.18 12.47
C ILE A 229 -22.56 -6.11 11.58
N TRP A 230 -22.34 -6.25 10.28
CA TRP A 230 -23.42 -6.27 9.31
C TRP A 230 -23.34 -7.52 8.45
N MET A 231 -24.26 -8.46 8.67
CA MET A 231 -24.39 -9.67 7.87
C MET A 231 -25.30 -9.42 6.66
N VAL A 232 -24.76 -9.55 5.49
CA VAL A 232 -25.48 -9.36 4.21
C VAL A 232 -25.55 -10.69 3.48
N GLY A 233 -26.71 -11.01 2.90
CA GLY A 233 -26.87 -12.24 2.12
C GLY A 233 -28.30 -12.59 1.79
N PRO A 234 -28.53 -13.61 0.98
CA PRO A 234 -29.86 -13.94 0.49
C PRO A 234 -30.85 -14.28 1.62
N ALA A 235 -32.13 -14.13 1.33
CA ALA A 235 -33.16 -14.49 2.30
C ALA A 235 -33.11 -15.99 2.64
N GLY A 236 -33.24 -16.29 3.94
CA GLY A 236 -33.26 -17.66 4.42
C GLY A 236 -31.92 -18.41 4.41
N CYS A 237 -30.78 -17.70 4.33
CA CYS A 237 -29.44 -18.29 4.48
C CYS A 237 -29.02 -18.44 5.97
N GLY A 238 -29.90 -18.10 6.94
CA GLY A 238 -29.66 -18.37 8.36
C GLY A 238 -29.05 -17.22 9.16
N LYS A 239 -28.95 -15.99 8.66
CA LYS A 239 -28.33 -14.82 9.32
C LYS A 239 -28.77 -14.66 10.78
N SER A 240 -30.07 -14.58 11.03
CA SER A 240 -30.62 -14.39 12.40
C SER A 240 -30.37 -15.61 13.30
N THR A 241 -30.31 -16.82 12.72
CA THR A 241 -29.98 -18.05 13.44
C THR A 241 -28.50 -18.05 13.86
N ILE A 242 -27.61 -17.65 12.95
CA ILE A 242 -26.16 -17.51 13.21
C ILE A 242 -25.93 -16.53 14.37
N ALA A 243 -26.54 -15.34 14.31
CA ALA A 243 -26.41 -14.34 15.39
C ALA A 243 -26.87 -14.90 16.74
N ARG A 244 -28.00 -15.64 16.77
CA ARG A 244 -28.50 -16.28 17.99
C ARG A 244 -27.57 -17.38 18.51
N ASN A 245 -27.02 -18.20 17.62
CA ASN A 245 -26.06 -19.26 18.00
C ASN A 245 -24.80 -18.68 18.59
N VAL A 246 -24.24 -17.65 17.95
CA VAL A 246 -23.04 -16.96 18.45
C VAL A 246 -23.31 -16.31 19.81
N ALA A 247 -24.46 -15.68 20.04
CA ALA A 247 -24.83 -15.16 21.36
C ALA A 247 -24.84 -16.27 22.43
N LYS A 248 -25.35 -17.47 22.09
CA LYS A 248 -25.32 -18.63 23.01
C LYS A 248 -23.89 -19.11 23.26
N GLN A 249 -23.04 -19.19 22.23
CA GLN A 249 -21.64 -19.60 22.40
C GLN A 249 -20.86 -18.63 23.28
N LEU A 250 -21.13 -17.31 23.13
CA LEU A 250 -20.52 -16.26 23.96
C LEU A 250 -21.17 -16.18 25.35
N ASN A 251 -22.21 -16.94 25.61
CA ASN A 251 -23.02 -16.88 26.85
C ASN A 251 -23.54 -15.47 27.16
N LEU A 252 -23.93 -14.72 26.10
CA LEU A 252 -24.47 -13.37 26.23
C LEU A 252 -25.98 -13.33 26.03
N PRO A 253 -26.70 -12.46 26.75
CA PRO A 253 -28.11 -12.18 26.50
C PRO A 253 -28.35 -11.73 25.06
N TYR A 254 -29.41 -12.22 24.44
CA TYR A 254 -29.73 -11.95 23.03
C TYR A 254 -31.06 -11.19 22.92
N LEU A 255 -31.03 -10.08 22.19
CA LEU A 255 -32.19 -9.31 21.77
C LEU A 255 -32.30 -9.33 20.24
N CYS A 256 -33.47 -9.57 19.68
CA CYS A 256 -33.75 -9.41 18.27
C CYS A 256 -34.83 -8.34 18.10
N ILE A 257 -34.50 -7.32 17.30
CA ILE A 257 -35.43 -6.29 16.83
C ILE A 257 -35.64 -6.54 15.34
N SER A 258 -36.84 -7.00 14.98
CA SER A 258 -37.20 -7.21 13.58
C SER A 258 -37.72 -5.90 13.01
N CYS A 259 -37.03 -5.40 11.96
CA CYS A 259 -37.31 -4.11 11.36
C CYS A 259 -38.16 -4.25 10.09
N GLY A 260 -38.90 -3.21 9.78
CA GLY A 260 -39.74 -3.10 8.60
C GLY A 260 -40.16 -1.65 8.34
N ILE A 261 -40.94 -1.45 7.29
CA ILE A 261 -41.42 -0.10 6.86
C ILE A 261 -42.16 0.63 8.00
N GLY A 262 -42.83 -0.10 8.92
CA GLY A 262 -43.56 0.48 10.06
C GLY A 262 -42.75 0.66 11.32
N THR A 263 -41.46 0.28 11.33
CA THR A 263 -40.63 0.39 12.52
C THR A 263 -40.31 1.85 12.80
N SER A 264 -40.68 2.31 14.00
CA SER A 264 -40.50 3.70 14.42
C SER A 264 -39.17 3.88 15.15
N ALA A 265 -38.64 5.12 15.13
CA ALA A 265 -37.49 5.51 15.95
C ALA A 265 -37.73 5.26 17.47
N THR A 266 -38.97 5.26 17.90
CA THR A 266 -39.36 5.02 19.31
C THR A 266 -39.00 3.62 19.79
N GLU A 267 -38.83 2.63 18.91
CA GLU A 267 -38.33 1.30 19.29
C GLU A 267 -36.89 1.38 19.85
N PHE A 268 -36.13 2.40 19.45
CA PHE A 268 -34.75 2.62 19.91
C PHE A 268 -34.66 3.65 21.04
N VAL A 269 -35.37 4.77 20.91
CA VAL A 269 -35.26 5.90 21.85
C VAL A 269 -36.38 6.00 22.90
N GLY A 270 -37.47 5.25 22.71
CA GLY A 270 -38.61 5.22 23.65
C GLY A 270 -39.68 6.24 23.38
N TYR A 271 -40.78 6.16 24.16
CA TYR A 271 -41.94 7.04 24.09
C TYR A 271 -41.91 8.10 25.19
N LYS A 272 -42.40 9.29 24.88
CA LYS A 272 -42.56 10.40 25.87
C LYS A 272 -43.85 10.33 26.62
N TYR A 273 -44.86 9.73 26.06
CA TYR A 273 -46.23 9.69 26.60
C TYR A 273 -46.81 8.26 26.47
N PRO A 274 -47.72 7.81 27.40
CA PRO A 274 -48.14 8.57 28.61
C PRO A 274 -47.03 8.69 29.66
N GLU A 275 -46.09 7.73 29.72
CA GLU A 275 -44.94 7.72 30.65
C GLU A 275 -43.66 7.49 29.89
N ARG A 276 -42.52 7.95 30.44
CA ARG A 276 -41.20 7.70 29.87
C ARG A 276 -40.71 6.34 30.32
N GLU A 277 -40.52 5.45 29.38
CA GLU A 277 -40.01 4.11 29.63
C GLU A 277 -38.73 3.86 28.86
N SER A 278 -37.86 3.04 29.45
CA SER A 278 -36.69 2.50 28.76
C SER A 278 -37.14 1.51 27.69
N THR A 279 -36.43 1.46 26.58
CA THR A 279 -36.67 0.46 25.56
C THR A 279 -35.83 -0.79 25.83
N LYS A 280 -36.25 -1.93 25.27
CA LYS A 280 -35.42 -3.13 25.31
C LYS A 280 -34.06 -2.90 24.63
N PHE A 281 -34.03 -2.08 23.58
CA PHE A 281 -32.78 -1.66 22.94
C PHE A 281 -31.84 -1.00 23.96
N SER A 282 -32.28 0.05 24.64
CA SER A 282 -31.47 0.79 25.63
C SER A 282 -31.02 -0.07 26.81
N GLU A 283 -31.89 -0.99 27.29
CA GLU A 283 -31.56 -1.92 28.37
C GLU A 283 -30.43 -2.91 27.96
N TYR A 284 -30.49 -3.46 26.75
CA TYR A 284 -29.48 -4.38 26.26
C TYR A 284 -28.20 -3.66 25.81
N TYR A 285 -28.33 -2.43 25.35
CA TYR A 285 -27.22 -1.59 24.93
C TYR A 285 -26.25 -1.26 26.08
N ASN A 286 -26.78 -1.10 27.29
CA ASN A 286 -26.02 -0.76 28.49
C ASN A 286 -25.55 -1.98 29.33
N LYS A 287 -25.58 -3.18 28.78
CA LYS A 287 -25.06 -4.40 29.42
C LYS A 287 -24.36 -5.31 28.41
N PRO A 288 -23.54 -6.29 28.88
CA PRO A 288 -23.01 -7.34 28.02
C PRO A 288 -24.16 -8.02 27.28
N SER A 289 -24.17 -7.99 25.95
CA SER A 289 -25.32 -8.48 25.18
C SER A 289 -25.00 -8.60 23.69
N VAL A 290 -25.83 -9.33 22.97
CA VAL A 290 -25.90 -9.33 21.50
C VAL A 290 -27.26 -8.77 21.09
N ILE A 291 -27.25 -7.66 20.38
CA ILE A 291 -28.44 -7.04 19.80
C ILE A 291 -28.44 -7.32 18.29
N LEU A 292 -29.45 -8.05 17.83
CA LEU A 292 -29.71 -8.24 16.41
C LEU A 292 -30.74 -7.21 15.93
N ILE A 293 -30.39 -6.41 14.94
CA ILE A 293 -31.29 -5.55 14.18
C ILE A 293 -31.55 -6.25 12.86
N ASP A 294 -32.61 -7.04 12.82
CA ASP A 294 -32.95 -7.89 11.66
C ASP A 294 -33.66 -7.07 10.58
N GLU A 295 -33.30 -7.29 9.32
CA GLU A 295 -33.80 -6.55 8.17
C GLU A 295 -33.53 -5.03 8.21
N PHE A 296 -32.32 -4.65 8.62
CA PHE A 296 -31.92 -3.27 8.83
C PHE A 296 -32.17 -2.35 7.61
N THR A 297 -32.02 -2.86 6.40
CA THR A 297 -32.30 -2.10 5.14
C THR A 297 -33.79 -1.89 4.85
N ALA A 298 -34.68 -2.54 5.59
CA ALA A 298 -36.13 -2.28 5.50
C ALA A 298 -36.56 -1.08 6.38
N LEU A 299 -35.69 -0.58 7.27
CA LEU A 299 -35.92 0.65 8.03
C LEU A 299 -36.04 1.85 7.11
N ASP A 300 -36.88 2.81 7.52
CA ASP A 300 -36.82 4.15 6.95
C ASP A 300 -35.41 4.75 7.20
N PRO A 301 -34.78 5.37 6.20
CA PRO A 301 -33.45 5.96 6.37
C PRO A 301 -33.35 6.95 7.53
N ALA A 302 -34.42 7.70 7.85
CA ALA A 302 -34.43 8.61 8.99
C ALA A 302 -34.38 7.85 10.33
N VAL A 303 -35.01 6.67 10.42
CA VAL A 303 -34.93 5.79 11.60
C VAL A 303 -33.55 5.16 11.72
N ALA A 304 -32.96 4.73 10.60
CA ALA A 304 -31.59 4.20 10.57
C ALA A 304 -30.56 5.25 11.06
N GLN A 305 -30.78 6.53 10.74
CA GLN A 305 -29.93 7.61 11.25
C GLN A 305 -29.97 7.78 12.77
N VAL A 306 -31.10 7.47 13.42
CA VAL A 306 -31.20 7.49 14.90
C VAL A 306 -30.23 6.48 15.52
N CYS A 307 -30.00 5.34 14.86
CA CYS A 307 -29.03 4.33 15.31
C CYS A 307 -27.58 4.77 15.12
N ASN A 308 -27.30 5.78 14.29
CA ASN A 308 -25.92 6.19 13.99
C ASN A 308 -25.15 6.67 15.22
N ALA A 309 -25.80 7.37 16.17
CA ALA A 309 -25.18 7.78 17.42
C ALA A 309 -24.78 6.56 18.27
N ALA A 310 -25.70 5.60 18.39
CA ALA A 310 -25.45 4.35 19.10
C ALA A 310 -24.31 3.53 18.48
N LEU A 311 -24.20 3.52 17.15
CA LEU A 311 -23.16 2.77 16.43
C LEU A 311 -21.80 3.46 16.47
N ALA A 312 -21.76 4.81 16.37
CA ALA A 312 -20.50 5.55 16.22
C ALA A 312 -19.92 6.01 17.56
N ASN A 313 -20.77 6.60 18.41
CA ASN A 313 -20.29 7.33 19.59
C ASN A 313 -20.35 6.48 20.86
N GLY A 314 -20.94 5.29 20.81
CA GLY A 314 -21.14 4.47 21.99
C GLY A 314 -22.17 5.05 22.96
N GLU A 315 -23.08 5.91 22.50
CA GLU A 315 -24.13 6.53 23.30
C GLU A 315 -25.37 6.82 22.48
N ILE A 316 -26.52 6.81 23.12
CA ILE A 316 -27.80 7.17 22.52
C ILE A 316 -28.63 8.00 23.49
N GLU A 317 -29.17 9.11 22.98
CA GLU A 317 -30.15 9.91 23.73
C GLU A 317 -31.52 9.24 23.66
N THR A 318 -32.06 8.86 24.81
CA THR A 318 -33.38 8.22 24.93
C THR A 318 -34.36 9.16 25.65
N THR A 319 -35.63 8.77 25.67
CA THR A 319 -36.65 9.52 26.44
C THR A 319 -36.41 9.50 27.96
N THR A 320 -35.62 8.58 28.46
CA THR A 320 -35.24 8.46 29.89
C THR A 320 -33.86 9.06 30.17
N GLY A 321 -33.15 9.58 29.14
CA GLY A 321 -31.84 10.20 29.26
C GLY A 321 -30.77 9.55 28.38
N LEU A 322 -29.54 9.99 28.52
CA LEU A 322 -28.40 9.48 27.79
C LEU A 322 -28.01 8.07 28.29
N VAL A 323 -27.90 7.12 27.38
CA VAL A 323 -27.49 5.73 27.64
C VAL A 323 -26.19 5.42 26.95
N HIS A 324 -25.19 4.96 27.72
CA HIS A 324 -23.90 4.56 27.20
C HIS A 324 -23.85 3.08 26.87
N ARG A 325 -23.12 2.76 25.79
CA ARG A 325 -22.89 1.40 25.34
C ARG A 325 -21.97 0.64 26.30
N HIS A 326 -22.36 -0.57 26.66
CA HIS A 326 -21.43 -1.45 27.35
C HIS A 326 -20.34 -1.93 26.39
N PRO A 327 -19.05 -2.02 26.82
CA PRO A 327 -17.95 -2.47 25.94
C PRO A 327 -18.18 -3.85 25.31
N GLU A 328 -18.86 -4.75 26.00
CA GLU A 328 -19.20 -6.10 25.53
C GLU A 328 -20.59 -6.15 24.86
N CYS A 329 -21.19 -5.03 24.51
CA CYS A 329 -22.41 -5.00 23.73
C CYS A 329 -22.06 -5.11 22.23
N ILE A 330 -22.52 -6.17 21.60
CA ILE A 330 -22.32 -6.45 20.18
C ILE A 330 -23.60 -6.13 19.43
N ILE A 331 -23.52 -5.27 18.41
CA ILE A 331 -24.65 -4.94 17.54
C ILE A 331 -24.44 -5.64 16.21
N ILE A 332 -25.42 -6.45 15.82
CA ILE A 332 -25.43 -7.16 14.55
C ILE A 332 -26.62 -6.66 13.75
N ALA A 333 -26.37 -6.06 12.59
CA ALA A 333 -27.40 -5.77 11.60
C ALA A 333 -27.47 -6.90 10.56
N THR A 334 -28.67 -7.19 10.04
CA THR A 334 -28.81 -8.10 8.91
C THR A 334 -29.58 -7.44 7.77
N SER A 335 -29.25 -7.83 6.55
CA SER A 335 -29.98 -7.38 5.37
C SER A 335 -29.86 -8.39 4.21
N ASN A 336 -30.65 -8.17 3.17
CA ASN A 336 -30.58 -8.94 1.94
C ASN A 336 -29.79 -8.22 0.85
N THR A 337 -29.51 -6.91 1.03
CA THR A 337 -28.74 -6.06 0.12
C THR A 337 -27.68 -5.28 0.90
N PHE A 338 -26.67 -4.75 0.21
CA PHE A 338 -25.61 -3.90 0.80
C PHE A 338 -26.03 -2.44 1.01
N GLY A 339 -27.32 -2.18 1.21
CA GLY A 339 -27.82 -0.82 1.46
C GLY A 339 -27.86 0.09 0.22
N ASN A 340 -27.70 -0.48 -0.98
CA ASN A 340 -27.77 0.27 -2.24
C ASN A 340 -29.22 0.53 -2.72
N GLY A 341 -30.19 0.19 -1.90
CA GLY A 341 -31.63 0.29 -2.21
C GLY A 341 -32.24 -1.03 -2.65
N ALA A 342 -33.45 -0.93 -3.20
CA ALA A 342 -34.20 -2.07 -3.72
C ALA A 342 -33.51 -2.68 -4.94
N ASP A 343 -33.55 -4.01 -5.00
CA ASP A 343 -33.15 -4.75 -6.19
C ASP A 343 -34.32 -5.54 -6.78
N ARG A 344 -34.07 -6.35 -7.81
CA ARG A 344 -35.09 -7.11 -8.48
C ARG A 344 -35.83 -8.12 -7.58
N GLN A 345 -35.11 -8.71 -6.62
CA GLN A 345 -35.64 -9.73 -5.70
C GLN A 345 -36.14 -9.11 -4.40
N TYR A 346 -35.49 -8.03 -3.94
CA TYR A 346 -35.70 -7.42 -2.64
C TYR A 346 -36.17 -5.97 -2.78
N VAL A 347 -37.45 -5.78 -3.11
CA VAL A 347 -38.05 -4.47 -3.43
C VAL A 347 -38.34 -3.61 -2.19
N ALA A 348 -38.35 -4.21 -0.99
CA ALA A 348 -38.66 -3.50 0.25
C ALA A 348 -37.40 -2.95 0.96
N ASN A 349 -36.23 -3.02 0.32
CA ASN A 349 -35.01 -2.49 0.86
C ASN A 349 -34.84 -1.02 0.49
N ASN A 350 -34.55 -0.19 1.46
CA ASN A 350 -34.22 1.22 1.28
C ASN A 350 -32.73 1.42 1.01
N GLN A 351 -32.41 2.53 0.37
CA GLN A 351 -31.04 2.97 0.24
C GLN A 351 -30.60 3.56 1.59
N LEU A 352 -29.48 3.09 2.11
CA LEU A 352 -28.87 3.64 3.32
C LEU A 352 -27.89 4.76 2.98
N ASP A 353 -27.75 5.71 3.89
CA ASP A 353 -26.73 6.74 3.80
C ASP A 353 -25.32 6.09 3.93
N ALA A 354 -24.37 6.58 3.13
CA ALA A 354 -22.98 6.16 3.19
C ALA A 354 -22.38 6.28 4.61
N SER A 355 -22.79 7.31 5.34
CA SER A 355 -22.37 7.48 6.74
C SER A 355 -22.87 6.34 7.64
N THR A 356 -24.05 5.80 7.41
CA THR A 356 -24.59 4.65 8.16
C THR A 356 -23.83 3.36 7.82
N ILE A 357 -23.52 3.14 6.53
CA ILE A 357 -22.73 2.00 6.07
C ILE A 357 -21.32 2.02 6.67
N ASP A 358 -20.70 3.20 6.76
CA ASP A 358 -19.36 3.39 7.31
C ASP A 358 -19.23 2.94 8.77
N ARG A 359 -20.30 2.94 9.55
CA ARG A 359 -20.30 2.46 10.94
C ARG A 359 -20.09 0.96 11.09
N PHE A 360 -20.21 0.23 10.01
CA PHE A 360 -19.98 -1.22 9.95
C PHE A 360 -18.68 -1.59 9.26
N VAL A 361 -17.82 -0.62 8.91
CA VAL A 361 -16.52 -0.88 8.29
C VAL A 361 -15.70 -1.85 9.14
N GLY A 362 -15.16 -2.89 8.48
CA GLY A 362 -14.45 -4.00 9.16
C GLY A 362 -15.35 -5.10 9.73
N GLY A 363 -16.65 -4.85 9.87
CA GLY A 363 -17.64 -5.83 10.39
C GLY A 363 -18.63 -6.33 9.33
N ILE A 364 -18.45 -6.03 8.05
CA ILE A 364 -19.35 -6.50 6.99
C ILE A 364 -19.01 -7.95 6.64
N ILE A 365 -20.00 -8.84 6.78
CA ILE A 365 -19.85 -10.27 6.53
C ILE A 365 -20.86 -10.67 5.45
N ASP A 366 -20.35 -11.19 4.34
CA ASP A 366 -21.17 -11.83 3.31
C ASP A 366 -21.54 -13.25 3.74
N VAL A 367 -22.84 -13.53 3.82
CA VAL A 367 -23.40 -14.80 4.27
C VAL A 367 -24.14 -15.46 3.11
N ASN A 368 -23.60 -16.55 2.64
CA ASN A 368 -24.23 -17.36 1.60
C ASN A 368 -24.88 -18.63 2.17
N TYR A 369 -25.56 -19.38 1.33
CA TYR A 369 -26.04 -20.71 1.71
C TYR A 369 -24.86 -21.61 2.03
N SER A 370 -24.93 -22.36 3.16
CA SER A 370 -23.87 -23.27 3.58
C SER A 370 -24.17 -24.69 3.10
N ASP A 371 -23.35 -25.19 2.18
CA ASP A 371 -23.45 -26.57 1.70
C ASP A 371 -23.29 -27.57 2.86
N LYS A 372 -22.43 -27.28 3.82
CA LYS A 372 -22.22 -28.07 5.04
C LYS A 372 -23.49 -28.15 5.90
N PHE A 373 -24.19 -27.02 6.05
CA PHE A 373 -25.44 -27.00 6.79
C PHE A 373 -26.57 -27.71 6.01
N GLU A 374 -26.61 -27.53 4.70
CA GLU A 374 -27.67 -28.08 3.85
C GLU A 374 -27.49 -29.59 3.63
N SER A 375 -26.26 -30.13 3.70
CA SER A 375 -25.99 -31.56 3.55
C SER A 375 -26.59 -32.46 4.64
N GLN A 376 -27.11 -31.90 5.73
CA GLN A 376 -27.84 -32.67 6.75
C GLN A 376 -29.27 -33.08 6.34
N TYR A 377 -29.77 -32.47 5.26
CA TYR A 377 -31.09 -32.75 4.73
C TYR A 377 -31.05 -33.84 3.63
N ASP A 378 -32.24 -34.27 3.18
CA ASP A 378 -32.35 -35.27 2.12
C ASP A 378 -31.65 -34.79 0.82
N GLU A 379 -30.77 -35.62 0.27
CA GLU A 379 -29.94 -35.31 -0.89
C GLU A 379 -30.74 -34.92 -2.14
N GLU A 380 -31.90 -35.63 -2.39
CA GLU A 380 -32.76 -35.30 -3.52
C GLU A 380 -33.37 -33.92 -3.38
N VAL A 381 -33.77 -33.54 -2.15
CA VAL A 381 -34.34 -32.23 -1.87
C VAL A 381 -33.30 -31.14 -2.04
N VAL A 382 -32.08 -31.36 -1.50
CA VAL A 382 -30.98 -30.42 -1.65
C VAL A 382 -30.61 -30.24 -3.12
N SER A 383 -30.48 -31.32 -3.86
CA SER A 383 -30.18 -31.30 -5.30
C SER A 383 -31.27 -30.57 -6.11
N TYR A 384 -32.53 -30.81 -5.80
CA TYR A 384 -33.66 -30.12 -6.45
C TYR A 384 -33.61 -28.60 -6.18
N VAL A 385 -33.44 -28.18 -4.93
CA VAL A 385 -33.39 -26.75 -4.58
C VAL A 385 -32.17 -26.07 -5.18
N ASN A 386 -31.00 -26.74 -5.24
CA ASN A 386 -29.83 -26.23 -5.92
C ASN A 386 -30.06 -26.08 -7.44
N THR A 387 -30.79 -26.98 -8.04
CA THR A 387 -31.21 -26.84 -9.43
C THR A 387 -32.14 -25.63 -9.62
N LEU A 388 -33.09 -25.41 -8.70
CA LEU A 388 -33.94 -24.21 -8.73
C LEU A 388 -33.09 -22.91 -8.57
N ARG A 389 -32.09 -22.88 -7.69
CA ARG A 389 -31.18 -21.74 -7.55
C ARG A 389 -30.49 -21.42 -8.87
N ARG A 390 -30.00 -22.44 -9.59
CA ARG A 390 -29.34 -22.27 -10.88
C ARG A 390 -30.33 -21.72 -11.91
N ILE A 391 -31.53 -22.32 -12.03
CA ILE A 391 -32.57 -21.84 -12.95
C ILE A 391 -32.97 -20.40 -12.66
N ILE A 392 -33.18 -20.04 -11.39
CA ILE A 392 -33.52 -18.68 -10.97
C ILE A 392 -32.44 -17.69 -11.44
N LYS A 393 -31.18 -18.07 -11.32
CA LYS A 393 -30.03 -17.23 -11.72
C LYS A 393 -29.92 -17.11 -13.23
N ASP A 394 -29.98 -18.23 -13.95
CA ASP A 394 -29.81 -18.31 -15.41
C ASP A 394 -30.96 -17.61 -16.14
N GLU A 395 -32.21 -17.88 -15.74
CA GLU A 395 -33.44 -17.30 -16.30
C GLU A 395 -33.81 -15.96 -15.66
N GLN A 396 -32.98 -15.50 -14.71
CA GLN A 396 -33.19 -14.23 -13.98
C GLN A 396 -34.59 -14.11 -13.37
N LEU A 397 -35.13 -15.20 -12.80
CA LEU A 397 -36.45 -15.20 -12.20
C LEU A 397 -36.47 -14.37 -10.91
N ARG A 398 -37.62 -13.73 -10.64
CA ARG A 398 -37.84 -12.99 -9.39
C ARG A 398 -38.32 -13.94 -8.28
N ARG A 399 -37.56 -14.99 -8.01
CA ARG A 399 -37.84 -16.02 -7.01
C ARG A 399 -36.65 -16.28 -6.13
N ILE A 400 -36.88 -16.92 -5.00
CA ILE A 400 -35.84 -17.27 -4.03
C ILE A 400 -35.99 -18.75 -3.68
N ALA A 401 -34.92 -19.51 -3.82
CA ALA A 401 -34.85 -20.91 -3.37
C ALA A 401 -33.91 -20.97 -2.15
N SER A 402 -34.47 -20.75 -0.96
CA SER A 402 -33.74 -20.64 0.29
C SER A 402 -33.56 -21.98 0.99
N THR A 403 -32.70 -22.02 2.04
CA THR A 403 -32.58 -23.17 2.94
C THR A 403 -33.92 -23.53 3.62
N ARG A 404 -34.80 -22.55 3.83
CA ARG A 404 -36.19 -22.84 4.30
C ARG A 404 -36.96 -23.71 3.33
N MET A 405 -36.73 -23.55 2.00
CA MET A 405 -37.31 -24.41 0.99
C MET A 405 -36.79 -25.85 1.08
N ILE A 406 -35.50 -26.04 1.39
CA ILE A 406 -34.91 -27.36 1.67
C ILE A 406 -35.56 -27.98 2.91
N GLN A 407 -35.68 -27.22 4.00
CA GLN A 407 -36.35 -27.70 5.22
C GLN A 407 -37.80 -28.14 4.98
N ALA A 408 -38.57 -27.33 4.25
CA ALA A 408 -39.93 -27.65 3.91
C ALA A 408 -40.04 -28.90 3.00
N GLY A 409 -39.17 -28.99 1.98
CA GLY A 409 -39.11 -30.15 1.09
C GLY A 409 -38.75 -31.42 1.83
N HIS A 410 -37.74 -31.37 2.70
CA HIS A 410 -37.32 -32.49 3.57
C HIS A 410 -38.49 -32.94 4.47
N THR A 411 -39.17 -32.00 5.12
CA THR A 411 -40.31 -32.32 5.97
C THR A 411 -41.44 -32.94 5.19
N MET A 412 -41.82 -32.40 4.02
CA MET A 412 -42.88 -32.95 3.18
C MET A 412 -42.52 -34.35 2.68
N LYS A 413 -41.29 -34.54 2.19
CA LYS A 413 -40.83 -35.85 1.70
C LYS A 413 -40.85 -36.91 2.80
N ASN A 414 -40.40 -36.59 4.00
CA ASN A 414 -40.40 -37.49 5.16
C ASN A 414 -41.80 -37.83 5.63
N ASN A 415 -42.79 -36.98 5.35
CA ASN A 415 -44.22 -37.25 5.61
C ASN A 415 -44.94 -37.78 4.39
N TYR A 416 -44.24 -38.36 3.43
CA TYR A 416 -44.74 -39.07 2.25
C TYR A 416 -45.57 -38.23 1.29
N PHE A 417 -45.33 -36.92 1.19
CA PHE A 417 -45.98 -36.10 0.15
C PHE A 417 -45.37 -36.41 -1.21
N ALA A 418 -46.10 -37.09 -2.08
CA ALA A 418 -45.61 -37.44 -3.43
C ALA A 418 -45.37 -36.19 -4.30
N ASP A 419 -46.14 -35.13 -4.08
CA ASP A 419 -46.14 -33.87 -4.83
C ASP A 419 -45.27 -32.77 -4.18
N TRP A 420 -44.32 -33.15 -3.33
CA TRP A 420 -43.50 -32.18 -2.58
C TRP A 420 -42.76 -31.18 -3.48
N LYS A 421 -42.30 -31.60 -4.66
CA LYS A 421 -41.60 -30.73 -5.63
C LYS A 421 -42.54 -29.63 -6.14
N ASP A 422 -43.74 -29.99 -6.51
CA ASP A 422 -44.74 -29.05 -7.02
C ASP A 422 -45.22 -28.09 -5.94
N ARG A 423 -45.32 -28.57 -4.71
CA ARG A 423 -45.69 -27.73 -3.55
C ARG A 423 -44.65 -26.67 -3.24
N LEU A 424 -43.35 -26.92 -3.43
CA LEU A 424 -42.31 -25.96 -3.24
C LEU A 424 -42.37 -24.75 -4.20
N ILE A 425 -42.93 -24.98 -5.39
CA ILE A 425 -43.08 -23.94 -6.43
C ILE A 425 -44.55 -23.59 -6.71
N ILE A 426 -45.48 -23.95 -5.81
CA ILE A 426 -46.91 -23.81 -6.04
C ILE A 426 -47.34 -22.36 -6.33
N ASN A 427 -46.69 -21.38 -5.72
CA ASN A 427 -46.97 -19.97 -5.88
C ASN A 427 -46.23 -19.32 -7.08
N TRP A 428 -45.54 -20.13 -7.89
CA TRP A 428 -44.89 -19.63 -9.10
C TRP A 428 -45.91 -19.57 -10.23
N SER A 429 -45.71 -18.66 -11.18
CA SER A 429 -46.57 -18.59 -12.37
C SER A 429 -46.43 -19.84 -13.24
N ASP A 430 -47.43 -20.12 -14.06
CA ASP A 430 -47.41 -21.29 -14.95
C ASP A 430 -46.21 -21.22 -15.94
N ASN A 431 -45.84 -20.03 -16.37
CA ASN A 431 -44.66 -19.85 -17.22
C ASN A 431 -43.35 -20.19 -16.48
N GLU A 432 -43.18 -19.75 -15.24
CA GLU A 432 -42.01 -20.07 -14.42
C GLU A 432 -41.95 -21.57 -14.11
N LYS A 433 -43.09 -22.21 -13.81
CA LYS A 433 -43.17 -23.65 -13.60
C LYS A 433 -42.77 -24.42 -14.87
N ARG A 434 -43.24 -23.97 -16.04
CA ARG A 434 -42.84 -24.57 -17.32
C ARG A 434 -41.33 -24.48 -17.54
N ILE A 435 -40.72 -23.33 -17.31
CA ILE A 435 -39.25 -23.15 -17.38
C ILE A 435 -38.56 -24.19 -16.49
N VAL A 436 -38.99 -24.34 -15.24
CA VAL A 436 -38.42 -25.33 -14.31
C VAL A 436 -38.51 -26.74 -14.85
N TYR A 437 -39.69 -27.16 -15.33
CA TYR A 437 -39.89 -28.51 -15.87
C TYR A 437 -39.08 -28.75 -17.14
N ASP A 438 -38.98 -27.79 -18.04
CA ASP A 438 -38.13 -27.87 -19.24
C ASP A 438 -36.68 -28.09 -18.90
N HIS A 439 -36.13 -27.34 -17.92
CA HIS A 439 -34.77 -27.53 -17.45
C HIS A 439 -34.53 -28.89 -16.76
N LEU A 440 -35.49 -29.39 -15.99
CA LEU A 440 -35.40 -30.68 -15.33
C LEU A 440 -35.47 -31.84 -16.37
N ASN A 441 -36.33 -31.74 -17.37
CA ASN A 441 -36.45 -32.74 -18.42
C ASN A 441 -35.23 -32.78 -19.34
N ASN A 442 -34.67 -31.62 -19.67
CA ASN A 442 -33.45 -31.53 -20.45
C ASN A 442 -32.25 -32.15 -19.70
N SER A 443 -32.14 -31.94 -18.39
CA SER A 443 -31.08 -32.57 -17.58
C SER A 443 -31.25 -34.10 -17.49
N LEU A 444 -32.46 -34.62 -17.43
CA LEU A 444 -32.74 -36.05 -17.48
C LEU A 444 -32.42 -36.65 -18.86
N SER A 445 -32.71 -35.96 -19.95
CA SER A 445 -32.40 -36.42 -21.32
C SER A 445 -30.89 -36.45 -21.57
N ILE A 446 -30.14 -35.49 -21.05
CA ILE A 446 -28.66 -35.47 -21.13
C ILE A 446 -28.07 -36.63 -20.32
N ASN A 447 -28.53 -36.87 -19.09
CA ASN A 447 -28.05 -38.01 -18.29
C ASN A 447 -28.35 -39.35 -18.93
N ASN A 448 -29.52 -39.53 -19.57
CA ASN A 448 -29.87 -40.75 -20.31
C ASN A 448 -29.02 -40.93 -21.58
N GLN A 449 -28.57 -39.86 -22.23
CA GLN A 449 -27.61 -39.95 -23.35
C GLN A 449 -26.21 -40.40 -22.87
N TYR A 450 -25.72 -39.88 -21.74
CA TYR A 450 -24.43 -40.33 -21.21
C TYR A 450 -24.41 -41.76 -20.70
N GLN A 451 -25.52 -42.26 -20.12
CA GLN A 451 -25.61 -43.67 -19.74
C GLN A 451 -25.63 -44.60 -20.96
N LYS A 452 -26.13 -44.15 -22.11
CA LYS A 452 -26.08 -44.92 -23.35
C LYS A 452 -24.67 -45.06 -23.95
N TYR A 453 -23.75 -44.20 -23.60
CA TYR A 453 -22.35 -44.25 -24.06
C TYR A 453 -21.38 -44.87 -23.01
N ALA A 454 -21.88 -45.16 -21.79
CA ALA A 454 -21.12 -45.78 -20.72
C ALA A 454 -21.42 -47.30 -20.57
N ALA A 455 -22.34 -47.83 -21.34
CA ALA A 455 -22.62 -49.26 -21.49
C ALA A 455 -22.15 -49.76 -22.87
#